data_ab6ccc7151203b4d9f25d8754e0513c7
#
_entry.id   ab6ccc7151203b4d9f25d8754e0513c7
#
_cell.length_a   1.000
_cell.length_b   1.000
_cell.length_c   1.000
_cell.angle_alpha   90.00
_cell.angle_beta   90.00
_cell.angle_gamma   90.00
#
_symmetry.space_group_name_H-M   'P 1'
#
loop_
_entity.id
_entity.type
_entity.pdbx_description
1 polymer ?
#
loop_
_entity_poly.entity_id
_entity_poly.type
_entity_poly.pdbx_seq_one_letter_code
_entity_poly.pdbx_strand_id
1 'polypeptide(L)'
;MLEALAHLAPVAPVKSLRQHRDVTALVEARTCYDHLAGRRGVQLRDRLLAAGALQTTDDQDHSFTAHGEALIADLGIDLDKLRSGRRVFARSCLDWTQRRPHLAGALPAAVTSTFLARGWLERSTGRGLRVTPGYVQELDRWLTAT
;
A
#
# COMPACT_ATOMS: atom_id res chain seq x y z
N MET A 1 12.46 2.23 -8.12
CA MET A 1 13.52 1.92 -9.12
C MET A 1 13.46 0.50 -9.61
N LEU A 2 13.59 -0.51 -8.73
CA LEU A 2 13.51 -1.93 -9.12
C LEU A 2 12.16 -2.31 -9.72
N GLU A 3 11.06 -1.76 -9.23
CA GLU A 3 9.72 -2.03 -9.75
C GLU A 3 9.55 -1.49 -11.19
N ALA A 4 10.12 -0.33 -11.50
CA ALA A 4 10.08 0.22 -12.85
C ALA A 4 10.87 -0.64 -13.85
N LEU A 5 12.02 -1.18 -13.43
CA LEU A 5 12.80 -2.11 -14.24
C LEU A 5 12.11 -3.46 -14.41
N ALA A 6 11.49 -3.98 -13.34
CA ALA A 6 10.73 -5.23 -13.39
C ALA A 6 9.55 -5.13 -14.36
N HIS A 7 8.95 -3.95 -14.52
CA HIS A 7 7.88 -3.71 -15.48
C HIS A 7 8.32 -3.90 -16.93
N LEU A 8 9.59 -3.63 -17.24
CA LEU A 8 10.16 -3.80 -18.59
C LEU A 8 10.74 -5.19 -18.84
N ALA A 9 10.96 -5.99 -17.79
CA ALA A 9 11.53 -7.31 -17.92
C ALA A 9 10.50 -8.32 -18.47
N PRO A 10 10.92 -9.28 -19.30
CA PRO A 10 10.03 -10.35 -19.73
C PRO A 10 9.65 -11.21 -18.52
N VAL A 11 8.38 -11.63 -18.48
CA VAL A 11 7.89 -12.52 -17.43
C VAL A 11 8.34 -13.95 -17.73
N ALA A 12 9.09 -14.56 -16.81
CA ALA A 12 9.49 -15.96 -16.93
C ALA A 12 8.28 -16.89 -16.78
N PRO A 13 8.19 -17.98 -17.57
CA PRO A 13 7.08 -18.91 -17.46
C PRO A 13 7.07 -19.62 -16.09
N VAL A 14 5.88 -19.80 -15.53
CA VAL A 14 5.67 -20.51 -14.27
C VAL A 14 5.83 -22.01 -14.52
N LYS A 15 6.73 -22.67 -13.78
CA LYS A 15 7.09 -24.08 -14.00
C LYS A 15 6.50 -25.06 -13.00
N SER A 16 5.91 -24.58 -11.88
CA SER A 16 5.36 -25.44 -10.83
C SER A 16 4.16 -24.82 -10.14
N LEU A 17 3.33 -25.67 -9.49
CA LEU A 17 2.22 -25.20 -8.68
C LEU A 17 2.67 -24.32 -7.52
N ARG A 18 3.78 -24.63 -6.89
CA ARG A 18 4.36 -23.84 -5.81
C ARG A 18 4.73 -22.45 -6.32
N GLN A 19 5.47 -22.38 -7.44
CA GLN A 19 5.85 -21.13 -8.07
C GLN A 19 4.61 -20.31 -8.48
N HIS A 20 3.58 -20.97 -9.00
CA HIS A 20 2.32 -20.32 -9.33
C HIS A 20 1.66 -19.70 -8.10
N ARG A 21 1.59 -20.43 -6.98
CA ARG A 21 1.04 -19.92 -5.72
C ARG A 21 1.85 -18.74 -5.19
N ASP A 22 3.17 -18.82 -5.26
CA ASP A 22 4.06 -17.75 -4.80
C ASP A 22 3.86 -16.48 -5.62
N VAL A 23 3.79 -16.61 -6.95
CA VAL A 23 3.51 -15.47 -7.85
C VAL A 23 2.13 -14.88 -7.58
N THR A 24 1.10 -15.72 -7.42
CA THR A 24 -0.26 -15.27 -7.12
C THR A 24 -0.32 -14.53 -5.79
N ALA A 25 0.37 -15.02 -4.78
CA ALA A 25 0.46 -14.37 -3.48
C ALA A 25 1.12 -13.00 -3.57
N LEU A 26 2.21 -12.86 -4.35
CA LEU A 26 2.89 -11.59 -4.55
C LEU A 26 2.04 -10.58 -5.34
N VAL A 27 1.25 -11.06 -6.28
CA VAL A 27 0.29 -10.22 -7.03
C VAL A 27 -0.80 -9.68 -6.09
N GLU A 28 -1.25 -10.49 -5.15
CA GLU A 28 -2.28 -10.10 -4.18
C GLU A 28 -1.76 -9.04 -3.21
N ALA A 29 -0.64 -9.32 -2.53
CA ALA A 29 -0.06 -8.37 -1.58
C ALA A 29 1.45 -8.60 -1.42
N ARG A 30 2.20 -7.53 -1.46
CA ARG A 30 3.64 -7.52 -1.21
C ARG A 30 4.09 -6.15 -0.75
N THR A 31 5.35 -6.04 -0.36
CA THR A 31 5.98 -4.73 -0.18
C THR A 31 6.65 -4.30 -1.47
N CYS A 32 6.48 -3.03 -1.83
CA CYS A 32 7.31 -2.34 -2.80
C CYS A 32 8.20 -1.42 -1.95
N TYR A 33 9.46 -1.78 -1.79
CA TYR A 33 10.37 -1.21 -0.80
C TYR A 33 9.84 -1.45 0.64
N ASP A 34 9.05 -0.55 1.20
CA ASP A 34 8.51 -0.67 2.56
C ASP A 34 7.01 -0.34 2.67
N HIS A 35 6.33 -0.18 1.54
CA HIS A 35 4.90 0.12 1.50
C HIS A 35 4.11 -1.00 0.81
N LEU A 36 2.84 -1.10 1.16
CA LEU A 36 1.94 -2.11 0.61
C LEU A 36 1.74 -1.90 -0.89
N ALA A 37 1.93 -2.95 -1.64
CA ALA A 37 1.80 -3.01 -3.09
C ALA A 37 0.98 -4.24 -3.50
N GLY A 38 0.86 -4.45 -4.81
CA GLY A 38 0.00 -5.46 -5.37
C GLY A 38 -1.44 -5.02 -5.36
N ARG A 39 -2.34 -5.97 -5.54
CA ARG A 39 -3.78 -5.71 -5.56
C ARG A 39 -4.27 -4.96 -4.32
N ARG A 40 -3.78 -5.34 -3.14
CA ARG A 40 -4.16 -4.70 -1.88
C ARG A 40 -3.63 -3.28 -1.74
N GLY A 41 -2.45 -3.00 -2.29
CA GLY A 41 -1.90 -1.64 -2.31
C GLY A 41 -2.70 -0.70 -3.20
N VAL A 42 -3.06 -1.16 -4.40
CA VAL A 42 -3.93 -0.41 -5.32
C VAL A 42 -5.31 -0.19 -4.69
N GLN A 43 -5.89 -1.23 -4.10
CA GLN A 43 -7.18 -1.15 -3.40
C GLN A 43 -7.15 -0.12 -2.27
N LEU A 44 -6.11 -0.09 -1.46
CA LEU A 44 -5.98 0.87 -0.36
C LEU A 44 -6.02 2.30 -0.89
N ARG A 45 -5.23 2.59 -1.94
CA ARG A 45 -5.24 3.91 -2.57
C ARG A 45 -6.63 4.28 -3.09
N ASP A 46 -7.24 3.39 -3.84
CA ASP A 46 -8.57 3.63 -4.41
C ASP A 46 -9.62 3.90 -3.32
N ARG A 47 -9.55 3.16 -2.23
CA ARG A 47 -10.47 3.33 -1.09
C ARG A 47 -10.27 4.65 -0.36
N LEU A 48 -9.04 5.10 -0.20
CA LEU A 48 -8.75 6.40 0.39
C LEU A 48 -9.24 7.55 -0.50
N LEU A 49 -9.09 7.41 -1.81
CA LEU A 49 -9.65 8.37 -2.77
C LEU A 49 -11.20 8.40 -2.70
N ALA A 50 -11.82 7.23 -2.72
CA ALA A 50 -13.28 7.11 -2.66
C ALA A 50 -13.86 7.65 -1.35
N ALA A 51 -13.13 7.50 -0.25
CA ALA A 51 -13.53 8.02 1.07
C ALA A 51 -13.32 9.54 1.20
N GLY A 52 -12.74 10.20 0.20
CA GLY A 52 -12.43 11.62 0.27
C GLY A 52 -11.28 11.95 1.24
N ALA A 53 -10.49 10.94 1.60
CA ALA A 53 -9.36 11.11 2.51
C ALA A 53 -8.09 11.58 1.79
N LEU A 54 -7.99 11.31 0.49
CA LEU A 54 -6.82 11.53 -0.33
C LEU A 54 -7.20 12.33 -1.57
N GLN A 55 -6.34 13.26 -1.97
CA GLN A 55 -6.46 14.01 -3.22
C GLN A 55 -5.18 13.84 -4.03
N THR A 56 -5.33 13.73 -5.35
CA THR A 56 -4.20 13.69 -6.27
C THR A 56 -3.91 15.10 -6.76
N THR A 57 -2.65 15.53 -6.70
CA THR A 57 -2.19 16.79 -7.26
C THR A 57 -1.71 16.58 -8.70
N ASP A 58 -1.46 17.67 -9.44
CA ASP A 58 -1.04 17.64 -10.84
C ASP A 58 0.28 16.88 -11.04
N ASP A 59 1.16 16.88 -10.06
CA ASP A 59 2.47 16.22 -10.11
C ASP A 59 2.43 14.74 -9.68
N GLN A 60 1.25 14.12 -9.64
CA GLN A 60 1.02 12.77 -9.14
C GLN A 60 1.39 12.55 -7.66
N ASP A 61 1.71 13.62 -6.97
CA ASP A 61 1.81 13.59 -5.53
C ASP A 61 0.40 13.53 -4.92
N HIS A 62 0.34 13.12 -3.68
CA HIS A 62 -0.92 13.05 -2.95
C HIS A 62 -0.87 13.94 -1.73
N SER A 63 -1.98 14.62 -1.49
CA SER A 63 -2.23 15.33 -0.25
C SER A 63 -3.42 14.70 0.47
N PHE A 64 -3.41 14.77 1.78
CA PHE A 64 -4.52 14.32 2.60
C PHE A 64 -5.45 15.48 2.91
N THR A 65 -6.75 15.18 2.89
CA THR A 65 -7.78 16.10 3.35
C THR A 65 -7.80 16.12 4.87
N ALA A 66 -8.53 17.07 5.48
CA ALA A 66 -8.71 17.08 6.92
C ALA A 66 -9.32 15.76 7.44
N HIS A 67 -10.24 15.17 6.67
CA HIS A 67 -10.80 13.86 6.97
C HIS A 67 -9.72 12.75 6.90
N GLY A 68 -8.89 12.77 5.86
CA GLY A 68 -7.80 11.83 5.73
C GLY A 68 -6.77 11.94 6.85
N GLU A 69 -6.44 13.15 7.26
CA GLU A 69 -5.53 13.37 8.39
C GLU A 69 -6.09 12.80 9.70
N ALA A 70 -7.40 12.96 9.92
CA ALA A 70 -8.07 12.38 11.07
C ALA A 70 -8.02 10.84 11.05
N LEU A 71 -8.24 10.23 9.89
CA LEU A 71 -8.12 8.78 9.74
C LEU A 71 -6.70 8.28 10.04
N ILE A 72 -5.69 8.98 9.57
CA ILE A 72 -4.29 8.62 9.83
C ILE A 72 -3.94 8.80 11.31
N ALA A 73 -4.41 9.88 11.94
CA ALA A 73 -4.22 10.10 13.36
C ALA A 73 -4.90 8.99 14.20
N ASP A 74 -6.03 8.48 13.74
CA ASP A 74 -6.74 7.37 14.41
C ASP A 74 -5.92 6.06 14.40
N LEU A 75 -5.03 5.89 13.42
CA LEU A 75 -4.06 4.80 13.41
C LEU A 75 -2.89 5.01 14.39
N GLY A 76 -2.80 6.15 15.04
CA GLY A 76 -1.69 6.48 15.92
C GLY A 76 -0.44 6.97 15.20
N ILE A 77 -0.56 7.38 13.96
CA ILE A 77 0.56 7.87 13.14
C ILE A 77 0.71 9.38 13.34
N ASP A 78 1.94 9.80 13.65
CA ASP A 78 2.31 11.22 13.80
C ASP A 78 2.62 11.82 12.43
N LEU A 79 1.68 12.58 11.89
CA LEU A 79 1.79 13.22 10.59
C LEU A 79 2.88 14.29 10.54
N ASP A 80 3.04 15.06 11.59
CA ASP A 80 4.05 16.11 11.62
C ASP A 80 5.45 15.53 11.56
N LYS A 81 5.67 14.43 12.27
CA LYS A 81 6.92 13.69 12.22
C LYS A 81 7.21 13.16 10.81
N LEU A 82 6.21 12.63 10.12
CA LEU A 82 6.38 12.13 8.76
C LEU A 82 6.68 13.25 7.77
N ARG A 83 6.01 14.40 7.90
CA ARG A 83 6.19 15.56 7.02
C ARG A 83 7.53 16.24 7.22
N SER A 84 8.06 16.21 8.43
CA SER A 84 9.38 16.81 8.75
C SER A 84 10.55 15.97 8.27
N GLY A 85 10.32 14.71 7.89
CA GLY A 85 11.34 13.82 7.35
C GLY A 85 11.79 14.18 5.95
N ARG A 86 12.89 13.55 5.49
CA ARG A 86 13.46 13.80 4.15
C ARG A 86 12.74 13.04 3.03
N ARG A 87 11.96 12.03 3.37
CA ARG A 87 11.25 11.22 2.39
C ARG A 87 10.06 11.99 1.81
N VAL A 88 9.73 11.70 0.55
CA VAL A 88 8.47 12.13 -0.03
C VAL A 88 7.33 11.63 0.85
N PHE A 89 6.37 12.49 1.15
CA PHE A 89 5.28 12.18 2.07
C PHE A 89 4.34 11.12 1.49
N ALA A 90 3.76 11.39 0.31
CA ALA A 90 2.93 10.43 -0.40
C ALA A 90 2.91 10.76 -1.90
N ARG A 91 3.04 9.73 -2.71
CA ARG A 91 2.98 9.86 -4.17
C ARG A 91 2.42 8.60 -4.81
N SER A 92 2.07 8.68 -6.09
CA SER A 92 1.71 7.51 -6.90
C SER A 92 2.95 6.71 -7.25
N CYS A 93 2.84 5.39 -7.15
CA CYS A 93 3.84 4.45 -7.63
C CYS A 93 3.10 3.41 -8.49
N LEU A 94 3.48 3.28 -9.76
CA LEU A 94 2.83 2.33 -10.65
C LEU A 94 3.07 0.90 -10.15
N ASP A 95 1.99 0.18 -9.91
CA ASP A 95 2.06 -1.23 -9.58
C ASP A 95 2.20 -2.04 -10.87
N TRP A 96 3.35 -2.71 -11.04
CA TRP A 96 3.63 -3.43 -12.27
C TRP A 96 2.74 -4.66 -12.49
N THR A 97 2.12 -5.21 -11.41
CA THR A 97 1.21 -6.34 -11.52
C THR A 97 -0.21 -5.92 -11.87
N GLN A 98 -0.64 -4.76 -11.39
CA GLN A 98 -2.01 -4.25 -11.58
C GLN A 98 -2.12 -3.22 -12.69
N ARG A 99 -1.00 -2.66 -13.12
CA ARG A 99 -0.89 -1.53 -14.06
C ARG A 99 -1.71 -0.32 -13.62
N ARG A 100 -1.87 -0.18 -12.31
CA ARG A 100 -2.54 0.92 -11.62
C ARG A 100 -1.68 1.38 -10.46
N PRO A 101 -1.79 2.62 -10.02
CA PRO A 101 -0.92 3.11 -8.95
C PRO A 101 -1.33 2.61 -7.58
N HIS A 102 -0.33 2.39 -6.73
CA HIS A 102 -0.45 2.33 -5.28
C HIS A 102 0.30 3.52 -4.66
N LEU A 103 0.19 3.70 -3.35
CA LEU A 103 0.86 4.80 -2.65
C LEU A 103 2.29 4.43 -2.29
N ALA A 104 3.20 5.39 -2.46
CA ALA A 104 4.59 5.30 -2.05
C ALA A 104 4.96 6.50 -1.18
N GLY A 105 5.99 6.37 -0.37
CA GLY A 105 6.53 7.41 0.48
C GLY A 105 6.41 7.10 1.98
N ALA A 106 6.70 8.11 2.79
CA ALA A 106 6.74 7.96 4.25
C ALA A 106 5.40 7.53 4.85
N LEU A 107 4.30 8.12 4.36
CA LEU A 107 2.97 7.81 4.90
C LEU A 107 2.53 6.37 4.61
N PRO A 108 2.53 5.86 3.36
CA PRO A 108 2.14 4.48 3.14
C PRO A 108 3.09 3.48 3.81
N ALA A 109 4.36 3.82 4.01
CA ALA A 109 5.26 3.01 4.81
C ALA A 109 4.80 2.90 6.27
N ALA A 110 4.41 4.03 6.87
CA ALA A 110 3.87 4.06 8.24
C ALA A 110 2.54 3.32 8.35
N VAL A 111 1.65 3.46 7.37
CA VAL A 111 0.38 2.72 7.32
C VAL A 111 0.63 1.22 7.24
N THR A 112 1.53 0.78 6.36
CA THR A 112 1.89 -0.64 6.23
C THR A 112 2.45 -1.19 7.54
N SER A 113 3.36 -0.45 8.17
CA SER A 113 3.93 -0.83 9.47
C SER A 113 2.85 -0.97 10.55
N THR A 114 1.89 -0.04 10.57
CA THR A 114 0.77 -0.07 11.52
C THR A 114 -0.14 -1.27 11.27
N PHE A 115 -0.45 -1.56 10.01
CA PHE A 115 -1.26 -2.74 9.67
C PHE A 115 -0.59 -4.05 10.09
N LEU A 116 0.73 -4.13 9.93
CA LEU A 116 1.50 -5.28 10.42
C LEU A 116 1.46 -5.36 11.95
N ALA A 117 1.65 -4.25 12.64
CA ALA A 117 1.64 -4.20 14.09
C ALA A 117 0.26 -4.58 14.67
N ARG A 118 -0.81 -4.20 13.99
CA ARG A 118 -2.19 -4.52 14.39
C ARG A 118 -2.63 -5.93 13.97
N GLY A 119 -1.81 -6.65 13.22
CA GLY A 119 -2.16 -7.98 12.73
C GLY A 119 -3.18 -7.99 11.59
N TRP A 120 -3.38 -6.87 10.90
CA TRP A 120 -4.21 -6.81 9.70
C TRP A 120 -3.49 -7.40 8.49
N LEU A 121 -2.16 -7.27 8.50
CA LEU A 121 -1.25 -7.88 7.54
C LEU A 121 -0.26 -8.75 8.30
N GLU A 122 0.24 -9.78 7.63
CA GLU A 122 1.32 -10.62 8.11
C GLU A 122 2.40 -10.73 7.04
N ARG A 123 3.66 -10.81 7.46
CA ARG A 123 4.75 -11.08 6.54
C ARG A 123 4.68 -12.52 6.06
N SER A 124 4.92 -12.70 4.78
CA SER A 124 5.04 -14.00 4.14
C SER A 124 6.49 -14.19 3.65
N THR A 125 6.70 -15.02 2.65
CA THR A 125 8.03 -15.30 2.11
C THR A 125 8.57 -14.10 1.32
N GLY A 126 9.82 -13.72 1.58
CA GLY A 126 10.48 -12.61 0.88
C GLY A 126 9.73 -11.29 1.07
N ARG A 127 9.33 -10.65 -0.02
CA ARG A 127 8.56 -9.40 -0.01
C ARG A 127 7.05 -9.63 0.14
N GLY A 128 6.63 -10.89 0.20
CA GLY A 128 5.22 -11.23 0.30
C GLY A 128 4.57 -10.73 1.57
N LEU A 129 3.32 -10.31 1.46
CA LEU A 129 2.43 -10.00 2.56
C LEU A 129 1.15 -10.82 2.40
N ARG A 130 0.53 -11.10 3.51
CA ARG A 130 -0.76 -11.80 3.53
C ARG A 130 -1.75 -10.97 4.33
N VAL A 131 -2.94 -10.77 3.77
CA VAL A 131 -4.03 -10.17 4.54
C VAL A 131 -4.61 -11.22 5.49
N THR A 132 -4.86 -10.82 6.71
CA THR A 132 -5.49 -11.70 7.69
C THR A 132 -7.01 -11.81 7.44
N PRO A 133 -7.70 -12.82 7.97
CA PRO A 133 -9.14 -12.97 7.72
C PRO A 133 -9.99 -11.77 8.09
N GLY A 134 -9.57 -10.97 9.07
CA GLY A 134 -10.27 -9.75 9.50
C GLY A 134 -9.93 -8.48 8.74
N TYR A 135 -9.03 -8.54 7.76
CA TYR A 135 -8.49 -7.36 7.08
C TYR A 135 -9.57 -6.46 6.49
N VAL A 136 -10.51 -7.04 5.74
CA VAL A 136 -11.54 -6.27 5.04
C VAL A 136 -12.43 -5.54 6.04
N GLN A 137 -12.85 -6.22 7.10
CA GLN A 137 -13.70 -5.62 8.14
C GLN A 137 -12.99 -4.52 8.90
N GLU A 138 -11.72 -4.72 9.24
CA GLU A 138 -10.92 -3.71 9.93
C GLU A 138 -10.65 -2.49 9.05
N LEU A 139 -10.37 -2.72 7.78
CA LEU A 139 -10.19 -1.65 6.80
C LEU A 139 -11.49 -0.84 6.65
N ASP A 140 -12.63 -1.51 6.51
CA ASP A 140 -13.94 -0.85 6.42
C ASP A 140 -14.24 -0.03 7.68
N ARG A 141 -14.00 -0.62 8.85
CA ARG A 141 -14.23 0.07 10.13
C ARG A 141 -13.37 1.31 10.24
N TRP A 142 -12.10 1.22 9.90
CA TRP A 142 -11.20 2.36 9.93
C TRP A 142 -11.62 3.46 8.97
N LEU A 143 -11.90 3.11 7.71
CA LEU A 143 -12.25 4.11 6.68
C LEU A 143 -13.60 4.78 6.91
N THR A 144 -14.49 4.18 7.69
CA THR A 144 -15.79 4.76 8.04
C THR A 144 -15.78 5.45 9.40
N ALA A 145 -14.68 5.41 10.14
CA ALA A 145 -14.52 6.14 11.39
C ALA A 145 -14.54 7.65 11.12
N THR A 146 -15.26 8.41 11.95
CA THR A 146 -15.39 9.86 11.84
C THR A 146 -14.93 10.55 13.10
#